data_56c9f2fa0808b92cba23857d77bfb5c0
#
_entry.id   56c9f2fa0808b92cba23857d77bfb5c0
#
_cell.length_a   1.000
_cell.length_b   1.000
_cell.length_c   1.000
_cell.angle_alpha   90.00
_cell.angle_beta   90.00
_cell.angle_gamma   90.00
#
_symmetry.space_group_name_H-M   'P 1'
#
loop_
_entity.id
_entity.type
_entity.pdbx_description
1 polymer ?
#
loop_
_entity_poly.entity_id
_entity_poly.type
_entity_poly.pdbx_seq_one_letter_code
_entity_poly.pdbx_strand_id
1 'polypeptide(L)' 'MKCEKKEVAKNNPDCEIRLGVSSWDECSNSIKYTWFDVNERATRGGEFPVEALPQMVRMALEYGYLTVKDLIKG' A
#
# COMPACT_ATOMS: atom_id res chain seq x y z
N MET A 1 11.99 -4.86 0.43
CA MET A 1 11.48 -3.79 1.31
C MET A 1 11.69 -4.13 2.77
N LYS A 2 12.23 -3.20 3.54
CA LYS A 2 12.34 -3.38 4.99
C LYS A 2 11.08 -2.84 5.64
N CYS A 3 10.20 -3.73 6.10
CA CYS A 3 8.90 -3.38 6.64
C CYS A 3 9.02 -2.77 8.04
N GLU A 4 8.48 -1.56 8.21
CA GLU A 4 8.46 -0.88 9.51
C GLU A 4 7.08 -0.92 10.16
N LYS A 5 6.02 -1.01 9.36
CA LYS A 5 4.66 -1.10 9.85
C LYS A 5 3.81 -1.88 8.86
N LYS A 6 2.89 -2.69 9.35
CA LYS A 6 1.99 -3.45 8.50
C LYS A 6 0.60 -3.55 9.12
N GLU A 7 -0.42 -3.60 8.26
CA GLU A 7 -1.81 -3.81 8.66
C GLU A 7 -2.46 -4.74 7.65
N VAL A 8 -3.38 -5.58 8.12
CA VAL A 8 -4.20 -6.39 7.24
C VAL A 8 -5.10 -5.46 6.43
N ALA A 9 -5.21 -5.69 5.13
CA ALA A 9 -6.06 -4.88 4.26
C ALA A 9 -7.52 -5.08 4.62
N LYS A 10 -8.27 -4.00 4.78
CA LYS A 10 -9.69 -4.08 5.16
C LYS A 10 -10.55 -4.74 4.08
N ASN A 11 -10.14 -4.63 2.82
CA ASN A 11 -10.89 -5.18 1.69
C ASN A 11 -10.59 -6.64 1.42
N ASN A 12 -9.50 -7.19 1.98
CA ASN A 12 -9.12 -8.57 1.72
C ASN A 12 -8.23 -9.10 2.86
N PRO A 13 -8.73 -10.08 3.66
CA PRO A 13 -7.96 -10.59 4.81
C PRO A 13 -6.69 -11.35 4.41
N ASP A 14 -6.55 -11.73 3.14
CA ASP A 14 -5.36 -12.43 2.65
C ASP A 14 -4.26 -11.46 2.19
N CYS A 15 -4.44 -10.18 2.43
CA CYS A 15 -3.52 -9.14 1.99
C CYS A 15 -3.09 -8.25 3.13
N GLU A 16 -1.89 -7.68 3.00
CA GLU A 16 -1.34 -6.71 3.96
C GLU A 16 -0.89 -5.46 3.23
N ILE A 17 -1.09 -4.32 3.89
CA ILE A 17 -0.47 -3.06 3.47
C ILE A 17 0.75 -2.87 4.35
N ARG A 18 1.91 -2.69 3.73
CA ARG A 18 3.19 -2.53 4.42
C ARG A 18 3.81 -1.19 4.13
N LEU A 19 4.35 -0.57 5.15
CA LEU A 19 5.10 0.68 5.04
C LEU A 19 6.54 0.41 5.46
N GLY A 20 7.49 0.98 4.77
CA GLY A 20 8.88 0.82 5.17
C GLY A 20 9.88 1.41 4.20
N VAL A 21 11.11 0.97 4.36
CA VAL A 21 12.24 1.41 3.54
C VAL A 21 12.16 0.74 2.18
N SER A 22 12.34 1.52 1.12
CA SER A 22 12.25 1.03 -0.26
C SER A 22 13.31 -0.02 -0.57
N SER A 23 12.95 -0.98 -1.42
CA SER A 23 13.90 -2.01 -1.85
C SER A 23 14.98 -1.47 -2.78
N TRP A 24 14.76 -0.30 -3.39
CA TRP A 24 15.70 0.30 -4.34
C TRP A 24 16.57 1.41 -3.75
N ASP A 25 16.25 1.91 -2.54
CA ASP A 25 16.97 3.06 -1.96
C ASP A 25 16.74 3.08 -0.44
N GLU A 26 17.84 3.02 0.32
CA GLU A 26 17.79 3.04 1.78
C GLU A 26 17.29 4.38 2.35
N CYS A 27 17.37 5.45 1.58
CA CYS A 27 16.98 6.78 2.01
C CYS A 27 15.55 7.14 1.65
N SER A 28 14.80 6.23 1.03
CA SER A 28 13.43 6.49 0.62
C SER A 28 12.47 5.50 1.27
N ASN A 29 11.19 5.88 1.31
CA ASN A 29 10.13 5.05 1.86
C ASN A 29 9.19 4.61 0.76
N SER A 30 8.55 3.46 0.98
CA SER A 30 7.59 2.92 0.03
C SER A 30 6.42 2.29 0.74
N ILE A 31 5.37 2.04 -0.03
CA ILE A 31 4.16 1.35 0.42
C ILE A 31 4.00 0.13 -0.47
N LYS A 32 3.66 -0.99 0.13
CA LYS A 32 3.49 -2.25 -0.60
C LYS A 32 2.15 -2.89 -0.23
N TYR A 33 1.42 -3.33 -1.26
CA TYR A 33 0.24 -4.16 -1.07
C TYR A 33 0.66 -5.61 -1.33
N THR A 34 0.60 -6.43 -0.30
CA THR A 34 1.16 -7.79 -0.33
C THR A 34 0.07 -8.84 -0.29
N TRP A 35 0.11 -9.79 -1.23
CA TRP A 35 -0.79 -10.94 -1.28
C TRP A 35 -0.10 -12.15 -0.68
N PHE A 36 -0.83 -12.92 0.12
CA PHE A 36 -0.36 -14.17 0.69
C PHE A 36 -1.10 -15.35 0.09
N ASP A 37 -0.40 -16.46 -0.12
CA ASP A 37 -1.02 -17.69 -0.60
C ASP A 37 -1.53 -18.53 0.57
N VAL A 38 -2.06 -19.71 0.28
CA VAL A 38 -2.61 -20.63 1.28
C VAL A 38 -1.55 -21.12 2.28
N ASN A 39 -0.27 -21.00 1.94
CA ASN A 39 0.84 -21.36 2.81
C ASN A 39 1.42 -20.17 3.57
N GLU A 40 0.69 -19.05 3.55
CA GLU A 40 1.07 -17.79 4.20
C GLU A 40 2.38 -17.21 3.67
N ARG A 41 2.71 -17.47 2.39
CA ARG A 41 3.88 -16.91 1.74
C ARG A 41 3.46 -15.70 0.90
N ALA A 42 4.27 -14.65 0.94
CA ALA A 42 4.06 -13.48 0.09
C ALA A 42 4.30 -13.88 -1.37
N THR A 43 3.26 -13.83 -2.20
CA THR A 43 3.32 -14.30 -3.59
C THR A 43 3.40 -13.18 -4.61
N ARG A 44 2.76 -12.07 -4.33
CA ARG A 44 2.77 -10.91 -5.24
C ARG A 44 2.37 -9.66 -4.48
N GLY A 45 2.53 -8.53 -5.15
CA GLY A 45 2.21 -7.23 -4.62
C GLY A 45 3.12 -6.20 -5.25
N GLY A 46 2.65 -4.99 -5.36
CA GLY A 46 3.43 -3.89 -5.91
C GLY A 46 3.96 -3.01 -4.80
N GLU A 47 5.19 -2.58 -4.95
CA GLU A 47 5.82 -1.59 -4.09
C GLU A 47 5.92 -0.29 -4.88
N PHE A 48 5.49 0.83 -4.29
CA PHE A 48 5.59 2.12 -4.95
C PHE A 48 6.15 3.17 -3.99
N PRO A 49 6.84 4.20 -4.54
CA PRO A 49 7.42 5.24 -3.68
C PRO A 49 6.32 6.07 -3.03
N VAL A 50 6.51 6.42 -1.76
CA VAL A 50 5.52 7.19 -1.02
C VAL A 50 5.25 8.56 -1.66
N GLU A 51 6.22 9.10 -2.39
CA GLU A 51 6.09 10.38 -3.07
C GLU A 51 5.03 10.33 -4.19
N ALA A 52 4.70 9.15 -4.70
CA ALA A 52 3.69 8.98 -5.73
C ALA A 52 2.27 8.96 -5.17
N LEU A 53 2.13 8.77 -3.86
CA LEU A 53 0.83 8.63 -3.24
C LEU A 53 -0.11 9.83 -3.45
N PRO A 54 0.35 11.10 -3.31
CA PRO A 54 -0.55 12.23 -3.56
C PRO A 54 -1.12 12.24 -4.98
N GLN A 55 -0.31 11.88 -5.98
CA GLN A 55 -0.78 11.81 -7.36
C GLN A 55 -1.79 10.67 -7.54
N MET A 56 -1.54 9.52 -6.94
CA MET A 56 -2.44 8.38 -6.99
C MET A 56 -3.80 8.72 -6.38
N VAL A 57 -3.80 9.39 -5.22
CA VAL A 57 -5.02 9.82 -4.54
C VAL A 57 -5.79 10.81 -5.41
N ARG A 58 -5.09 11.80 -5.98
CA ARG A 58 -5.72 12.79 -6.85
C ARG A 58 -6.38 12.13 -8.06
N MET A 59 -5.70 11.21 -8.72
CA MET A 59 -6.25 10.50 -9.87
C MET A 59 -7.49 9.69 -9.49
N ALA A 60 -7.46 9.03 -8.34
CA ALA A 60 -8.59 8.25 -7.85
C ALA A 60 -9.80 9.15 -7.55
N LEU A 61 -9.57 10.34 -6.98
CA LEU A 61 -10.64 11.31 -6.73
C LEU A 61 -11.24 11.82 -8.02
N GLU A 62 -10.40 12.16 -9.01
CA GLU A 62 -10.86 12.69 -10.30
C GLU A 62 -11.70 11.67 -11.09
N TYR A 63 -11.37 10.39 -10.96
CA TYR A 63 -12.06 9.33 -11.69
C TYR A 63 -13.20 8.69 -10.91
N GLY A 64 -13.48 9.18 -9.70
CA GLY A 64 -14.61 8.70 -8.90
C GLY A 64 -14.36 7.37 -8.17
N TYR A 65 -13.12 6.90 -8.10
CA TYR A 65 -12.79 5.68 -7.36
C TYR A 65 -12.76 5.92 -5.86
N LEU A 66 -12.55 7.15 -5.46
CA LEU A 66 -12.32 7.54 -4.08
C LEU A 66 -13.05 8.85 -3.81
N THR A 67 -13.57 9.02 -2.60
CA THR A 67 -14.16 10.28 -2.16
C THR A 67 -13.39 10.84 -0.98
N VAL A 68 -13.57 12.12 -0.70
CA VAL A 68 -12.92 12.75 0.46
C VAL A 68 -13.34 12.06 1.76
N LYS A 69 -14.57 11.57 1.83
CA LYS A 69 -15.07 10.84 3.00
C LYS A 69 -14.25 9.59 3.27
N ASP A 70 -13.80 8.90 2.23
CA ASP A 70 -13.00 7.68 2.38
C ASP A 70 -11.66 7.96 3.05
N LEU A 71 -11.14 9.17 2.88
CA LEU A 71 -9.84 9.57 3.45
C LEU A 71 -9.96 9.99 4.91
N ILE A 72 -11.12 10.50 5.33
CA ILE A 72 -11.34 11.02 6.68
C ILE A 72 -11.77 9.91 7.63
N LYS A 73 -12.50 8.94 7.11
CA LYS A 73 -13.07 7.86 7.90
C LYS A 73 -12.00 6.80 8.14
N GLY A 74 -11.44 6.82 9.30
CA GLY A 74 -10.37 5.91 9.71
C GLY A 74 -10.73 4.44 9.73
#